data_ff392999b1f4f4f5d0a735e3e612dc01
#
_entry.id   ff392999b1f4f4f5d0a735e3e612dc01
#
_cell.length_a   1.000
_cell.length_b   1.000
_cell.length_c   1.000
_cell.angle_alpha   90.00
_cell.angle_beta   90.00
_cell.angle_gamma   90.00
#
_symmetry.space_group_name_H-M   'P 1'
#
loop_
_entity.id
_entity.type
_entity.pdbx_description
1 polymer ?
#
loop_
_entity_poly.entity_id
_entity_poly.type
_entity_poly.pdbx_seq_one_letter_code
_entity_poly.pdbx_strand_id
1 'polypeptide(L)'
;MKSFFLLPLAMSACVACVGTLLADDRPNILLAIGDDISWKHMGIYGSPFMDTPTFDRLGRQGVVFNNAYCSAPGCSPSRAALLTGKYIWEIEEAGTHAANFPKHLKVYPELLEAEGYFPGYTGKPWGPGKLPERDRNPAGPEFNIHKLEPPASGISDKDYAMNFEEFLKTRPDGKPFVFWFGAHEAHRVFEQGSGKRNGFDLDKTVVPAFLPETELTREDVADYGFEIEWFDSHLGRMLKQLERIGELDNTIVVVTADNGMAFPRAKANNYEYGVHMPLIVSWRKGIVHEGRFIDDFVSLIDLAPTFLEAAGASIPEEMSGRSLTPLLKSSSEGKIDPTRNFVLSGRERHTHARKDNLGYPIRAIHTAKYNYIRNLHPERLPTGIEYKDVDGSPSHSLMLSDMDSRLSQLAYGQRPLEELYDKENDPHCLNNLATNPKYKPILEKLGARLESELRKGGDPRILGYGEVFDSYPRYSTTRKYPGFNTSGKYNPEFVESALEKMKALGIENQAYEDRVDYNKSQPGRVPSKN
;
A
#
# COMPACT_ATOMS: atom_id res chain seq x y z
N MET A 1 -56.47 -47.59 -62.37
CA MET A 1 -55.06 -47.37 -62.07
C MET A 1 -54.99 -46.15 -61.18
N LYS A 2 -54.81 -46.36 -59.90
CA LYS A 2 -54.67 -45.28 -58.88
C LYS A 2 -53.23 -45.27 -58.44
N SER A 3 -52.46 -44.20 -58.74
CA SER A 3 -51.08 -44.00 -58.28
C SER A 3 -51.12 -43.38 -56.91
N PHE A 4 -50.44 -44.05 -55.92
CA PHE A 4 -50.19 -43.54 -54.62
C PHE A 4 -48.85 -42.79 -54.62
N PHE A 5 -48.86 -41.50 -54.25
CA PHE A 5 -47.67 -40.71 -53.97
C PHE A 5 -47.35 -40.84 -52.49
N LEU A 6 -46.16 -41.38 -52.14
CA LEU A 6 -45.57 -41.38 -50.82
C LEU A 6 -44.75 -40.10 -50.67
N LEU A 7 -45.08 -39.25 -49.66
CA LEU A 7 -44.26 -38.13 -49.22
C LEU A 7 -43.23 -38.68 -48.21
N PRO A 8 -41.95 -38.29 -48.29
CA PRO A 8 -40.98 -38.58 -47.22
C PRO A 8 -41.10 -37.56 -46.09
N LEU A 9 -41.25 -38.03 -44.86
CA LEU A 9 -41.18 -37.26 -43.62
C LEU A 9 -39.71 -36.93 -43.33
N ALA A 10 -39.31 -35.64 -43.46
CA ALA A 10 -38.01 -35.18 -43.06
C ALA A 10 -38.00 -34.95 -41.53
N MET A 11 -37.32 -35.80 -40.81
CA MET A 11 -37.02 -35.65 -39.39
C MET A 11 -35.90 -34.64 -39.24
N SER A 12 -36.25 -33.40 -38.81
CA SER A 12 -35.29 -32.35 -38.47
C SER A 12 -34.66 -32.68 -37.10
N ALA A 13 -33.44 -33.19 -37.10
CA ALA A 13 -32.65 -33.36 -35.86
C ALA A 13 -32.16 -32.01 -35.37
N CYS A 14 -32.77 -31.51 -34.33
CA CYS A 14 -32.29 -30.34 -33.60
C CYS A 14 -31.02 -30.73 -32.81
N VAL A 15 -29.83 -30.45 -33.36
CA VAL A 15 -28.57 -30.57 -32.63
C VAL A 15 -28.52 -29.41 -31.63
N ALA A 16 -28.83 -29.70 -30.38
CA ALA A 16 -28.54 -28.77 -29.28
C ALA A 16 -27.03 -28.67 -29.17
N CYS A 17 -26.44 -27.56 -29.67
CA CYS A 17 -25.09 -27.17 -29.32
C CYS A 17 -25.06 -26.88 -27.80
N VAL A 18 -24.70 -27.87 -27.00
CA VAL A 18 -24.22 -27.66 -25.65
C VAL A 18 -22.85 -26.99 -25.80
N GLY A 19 -22.84 -25.66 -25.80
CA GLY A 19 -21.61 -24.89 -25.68
C GLY A 19 -20.95 -25.26 -24.35
N THR A 20 -19.92 -26.09 -24.40
CA THR A 20 -18.97 -26.16 -23.31
C THR A 20 -18.42 -24.76 -23.13
N LEU A 21 -18.83 -24.09 -22.06
CA LEU A 21 -18.12 -22.91 -21.55
C LEU A 21 -16.69 -23.38 -21.31
N LEU A 22 -15.79 -23.05 -22.21
CA LEU A 22 -14.36 -23.20 -21.97
C LEU A 22 -14.07 -22.34 -20.75
N ALA A 23 -13.47 -22.95 -19.72
CA ALA A 23 -13.01 -22.21 -18.55
C ALA A 23 -12.08 -21.08 -19.04
N ASP A 24 -12.22 -19.90 -18.48
CA ASP A 24 -11.37 -18.77 -18.79
C ASP A 24 -9.94 -19.07 -18.29
N ASP A 25 -8.97 -19.19 -19.20
CA ASP A 25 -7.58 -19.52 -18.87
C ASP A 25 -6.83 -18.35 -18.21
N ARG A 26 -7.44 -17.16 -18.15
CA ARG A 26 -6.85 -16.02 -17.46
C ARG A 26 -6.72 -16.27 -15.96
N PRO A 27 -5.62 -15.84 -15.32
CA PRO A 27 -5.40 -16.13 -13.92
C PRO A 27 -6.38 -15.39 -13.00
N ASN A 28 -6.78 -16.02 -11.91
CA ASN A 28 -7.35 -15.32 -10.77
C ASN A 28 -6.28 -14.48 -10.08
N ILE A 29 -6.69 -13.46 -9.34
CA ILE A 29 -5.79 -12.57 -8.60
C ILE A 29 -6.26 -12.48 -7.14
N LEU A 30 -5.40 -12.89 -6.21
CA LEU A 30 -5.58 -12.73 -4.77
C LEU A 30 -4.46 -11.84 -4.23
N LEU A 31 -4.77 -10.57 -3.94
CA LEU A 31 -3.86 -9.66 -3.26
C LEU A 31 -4.12 -9.72 -1.75
N ALA A 32 -3.18 -10.25 -0.98
CA ALA A 32 -3.17 -10.19 0.47
C ALA A 32 -2.25 -9.06 0.93
N ILE A 33 -2.83 -8.02 1.53
CA ILE A 33 -2.14 -6.82 1.95
C ILE A 33 -2.38 -6.56 3.44
N GLY A 34 -1.31 -6.65 4.23
CA GLY A 34 -1.33 -6.29 5.65
C GLY A 34 -1.32 -4.77 5.84
N ASP A 35 -1.62 -4.34 7.05
CA ASP A 35 -1.60 -2.94 7.46
C ASP A 35 -0.39 -2.70 8.38
N ASP A 36 0.47 -1.75 8.03
CA ASP A 36 1.62 -1.36 8.87
C ASP A 36 2.69 -2.46 9.08
N ILE A 37 3.12 -3.22 8.04
CA ILE A 37 4.12 -4.30 8.17
C ILE A 37 5.40 -3.97 7.39
N SER A 38 6.55 -3.94 8.08
CA SER A 38 7.87 -3.80 7.44
C SER A 38 8.41 -5.14 6.96
N TRP A 39 9.22 -5.16 5.89
CA TRP A 39 9.68 -6.38 5.19
C TRP A 39 10.38 -7.42 6.08
N LYS A 40 11.13 -7.00 7.11
CA LYS A 40 11.89 -7.92 7.97
C LYS A 40 11.04 -8.76 8.93
N HIS A 41 9.75 -8.50 9.00
CA HIS A 41 8.87 -9.16 9.98
C HIS A 41 8.08 -10.33 9.39
N MET A 42 8.78 -11.15 8.57
CA MET A 42 8.30 -12.45 8.06
C MET A 42 9.46 -13.46 8.06
N GLY A 43 9.18 -14.74 8.26
CA GLY A 43 10.19 -15.81 8.31
C GLY A 43 11.04 -15.87 7.06
N ILE A 44 10.44 -15.77 5.87
CA ILE A 44 11.14 -15.83 4.57
C ILE A 44 12.15 -14.68 4.39
N TYR A 45 12.00 -13.55 5.08
CA TYR A 45 12.97 -12.45 5.11
C TYR A 45 13.96 -12.55 6.27
N GLY A 46 14.01 -13.71 6.96
CA GLY A 46 14.98 -14.01 8.01
C GLY A 46 14.64 -13.48 9.39
N SER A 47 13.37 -13.21 9.68
CA SER A 47 12.94 -12.87 11.04
C SER A 47 13.17 -14.06 11.99
N PRO A 48 13.90 -13.88 13.10
CA PRO A 48 14.20 -15.00 14.00
C PRO A 48 13.06 -15.30 14.99
N PHE A 49 12.00 -14.48 15.03
CA PHE A 49 10.93 -14.57 16.03
C PHE A 49 9.52 -14.62 15.44
N MET A 50 9.38 -14.53 14.09
CA MET A 50 8.10 -14.64 13.39
C MET A 50 7.88 -16.05 12.87
N ASP A 51 6.70 -16.62 13.10
CA ASP A 51 6.25 -17.88 12.52
C ASP A 51 5.17 -17.60 11.45
N THR A 52 5.59 -17.43 10.21
CA THR A 52 4.72 -17.10 9.06
C THR A 52 4.72 -18.20 8.00
N PRO A 53 4.23 -19.42 8.34
CA PRO A 53 4.38 -20.61 7.51
C PRO A 53 3.71 -20.50 6.15
N THR A 54 2.60 -19.72 6.03
CA THR A 54 1.91 -19.50 4.78
C THR A 54 2.72 -18.59 3.85
N PHE A 55 3.23 -17.48 4.37
CA PHE A 55 4.09 -16.55 3.60
C PHE A 55 5.38 -17.23 3.17
N ASP A 56 5.99 -18.00 4.07
CA ASP A 56 7.21 -18.76 3.80
C ASP A 56 6.99 -19.83 2.72
N ARG A 57 5.85 -20.53 2.77
CA ARG A 57 5.44 -21.48 1.73
C ARG A 57 5.30 -20.79 0.37
N LEU A 58 4.58 -19.64 0.32
CA LEU A 58 4.40 -18.88 -0.91
C LEU A 58 5.73 -18.37 -1.46
N GLY A 59 6.65 -17.92 -0.60
CA GLY A 59 8.00 -17.51 -1.02
C GLY A 59 8.81 -18.65 -1.62
N ARG A 60 8.73 -19.85 -1.03
CA ARG A 60 9.38 -21.05 -1.58
C ARG A 60 8.74 -21.56 -2.88
N GLN A 61 7.47 -21.27 -3.11
CA GLN A 61 6.69 -21.67 -4.29
C GLN A 61 6.50 -20.52 -5.30
N GLY A 62 7.20 -19.41 -5.11
CA GLY A 62 7.04 -18.23 -5.91
C GLY A 62 8.34 -17.44 -6.06
N VAL A 63 8.19 -16.13 -6.03
CA VAL A 63 9.28 -15.16 -6.15
C VAL A 63 9.20 -14.19 -4.98
N VAL A 64 10.34 -13.98 -4.31
CA VAL A 64 10.52 -13.03 -3.20
C VAL A 64 11.31 -11.83 -3.71
N PHE A 65 10.78 -10.63 -3.54
CA PHE A 65 11.47 -9.39 -3.92
C PHE A 65 12.18 -8.79 -2.71
N ASN A 66 13.50 -8.69 -2.78
CA ASN A 66 14.32 -8.14 -1.71
C ASN A 66 14.25 -6.61 -1.60
N ASN A 67 13.82 -5.91 -2.66
CA ASN A 67 13.81 -4.45 -2.73
C ASN A 67 12.44 -3.93 -3.24
N ALA A 68 11.37 -4.24 -2.51
CA ALA A 68 10.03 -3.74 -2.80
C ALA A 68 9.68 -2.56 -1.89
N TYR A 69 9.13 -1.48 -2.47
CA TYR A 69 8.84 -0.25 -1.72
C TYR A 69 7.43 0.27 -1.99
N CYS A 70 6.78 0.79 -0.96
CA CYS A 70 5.54 1.54 -1.15
C CYS A 70 5.82 2.99 -1.58
N SER A 71 4.86 3.59 -2.28
CA SER A 71 4.96 4.98 -2.73
C SER A 71 4.86 6.00 -1.59
N ALA A 72 4.21 5.63 -0.48
CA ALA A 72 4.05 6.49 0.69
C ALA A 72 4.04 5.68 2.00
N PRO A 73 4.63 6.21 3.10
CA PRO A 73 4.62 5.57 4.41
C PRO A 73 3.30 5.78 5.18
N GLY A 74 2.16 5.53 4.55
CA GLY A 74 0.84 5.71 5.16
C GLY A 74 -0.28 5.06 4.35
N CYS A 75 -1.29 4.50 5.04
CA CYS A 75 -2.28 3.59 4.49
C CYS A 75 -2.99 4.10 3.22
N SER A 76 -3.82 5.16 3.32
CA SER A 76 -4.65 5.57 2.19
C SER A 76 -3.86 6.05 0.97
N PRO A 77 -2.79 6.86 1.07
CA PRO A 77 -2.01 7.23 -0.11
C PRO A 77 -1.25 6.06 -0.72
N SER A 78 -0.70 5.13 0.08
CA SER A 78 -0.05 3.93 -0.45
C SER A 78 -1.03 3.01 -1.16
N ARG A 79 -2.21 2.74 -0.55
CA ARG A 79 -3.26 1.93 -1.16
C ARG A 79 -3.82 2.59 -2.44
N ALA A 80 -3.93 3.92 -2.48
CA ALA A 80 -4.33 4.65 -3.68
C ALA A 80 -3.29 4.54 -4.79
N ALA A 81 -2.01 4.68 -4.46
CA ALA A 81 -0.91 4.52 -5.40
C ALA A 81 -0.88 3.10 -6.02
N LEU A 82 -1.02 2.06 -5.19
CA LEU A 82 -1.09 0.66 -5.63
C LEU A 82 -2.29 0.43 -6.57
N LEU A 83 -3.48 0.92 -6.21
CA LEU A 83 -4.70 0.75 -7.01
C LEU A 83 -4.62 1.41 -8.37
N THR A 84 -3.98 2.58 -8.44
CA THR A 84 -3.87 3.38 -9.67
C THR A 84 -2.63 3.07 -10.50
N GLY A 85 -1.63 2.36 -9.95
CA GLY A 85 -0.34 2.19 -10.60
C GLY A 85 0.47 3.49 -10.74
N LYS A 86 0.25 4.48 -9.86
CA LYS A 86 0.83 5.83 -9.94
C LYS A 86 1.46 6.24 -8.61
N TYR A 87 2.46 7.12 -8.67
CA TYR A 87 3.03 7.71 -7.46
C TYR A 87 2.06 8.68 -6.77
N ILE A 88 2.26 8.92 -5.47
CA ILE A 88 1.36 9.76 -4.67
C ILE A 88 1.24 11.20 -5.19
N TRP A 89 2.23 11.74 -5.87
CA TRP A 89 2.20 13.09 -6.45
C TRP A 89 1.44 13.16 -7.78
N GLU A 90 1.06 12.02 -8.36
CA GLU A 90 0.34 11.89 -9.63
C GLU A 90 -1.17 11.60 -9.42
N ILE A 91 -1.62 11.46 -8.16
CA ILE A 91 -2.99 11.05 -7.81
C ILE A 91 -3.72 12.09 -6.95
N GLU A 92 -3.31 13.33 -7.07
CA GLU A 92 -3.96 14.50 -6.45
C GLU A 92 -4.21 14.31 -4.94
N GLU A 93 -5.44 14.56 -4.46
CA GLU A 93 -5.78 14.44 -3.04
C GLU A 93 -5.71 13.00 -2.51
N ALA A 94 -5.89 11.97 -3.37
CA ALA A 94 -5.68 10.58 -2.98
C ALA A 94 -4.24 10.28 -2.56
N GLY A 95 -3.28 11.12 -2.93
CA GLY A 95 -1.90 11.10 -2.46
C GLY A 95 -1.69 11.62 -1.04
N THR A 96 -2.75 12.11 -0.36
CA THR A 96 -2.72 12.54 1.04
C THR A 96 -3.57 11.63 1.92
N HIS A 97 -3.26 11.56 3.23
CA HIS A 97 -3.96 10.67 4.13
C HIS A 97 -5.36 11.16 4.50
N ALA A 98 -6.35 10.27 4.44
CA ALA A 98 -7.76 10.51 4.77
C ALA A 98 -8.43 11.63 3.94
N ALA A 99 -8.06 11.78 2.68
CA ALA A 99 -8.65 12.72 1.73
C ALA A 99 -9.74 12.06 0.87
N ASN A 100 -10.08 12.65 -0.29
CA ASN A 100 -10.95 12.03 -1.27
C ASN A 100 -10.16 11.06 -2.19
N PHE A 101 -10.89 10.15 -2.83
CA PHE A 101 -10.38 9.40 -3.97
C PHE A 101 -11.12 9.87 -5.24
N PRO A 102 -10.51 10.69 -6.09
CA PRO A 102 -11.15 11.23 -7.28
C PRO A 102 -11.65 10.13 -8.23
N LYS A 103 -12.86 10.32 -8.80
CA LYS A 103 -13.53 9.31 -9.64
C LYS A 103 -12.79 9.06 -10.95
N HIS A 104 -12.16 10.08 -11.53
CA HIS A 104 -11.47 9.97 -12.81
C HIS A 104 -10.17 9.13 -12.75
N LEU A 105 -9.62 8.91 -11.55
CA LEU A 105 -8.46 8.04 -11.38
C LEU A 105 -8.85 6.59 -11.69
N LYS A 106 -8.29 6.05 -12.76
CA LYS A 106 -8.48 4.64 -13.12
C LYS A 106 -7.81 3.73 -12.09
N VAL A 107 -8.47 2.65 -11.73
CA VAL A 107 -7.97 1.64 -10.79
C VAL A 107 -8.04 0.25 -11.38
N TYR A 108 -7.02 -0.57 -11.13
CA TYR A 108 -6.93 -1.88 -11.77
C TYR A 108 -8.13 -2.81 -11.51
N PRO A 109 -8.81 -2.82 -10.34
CA PRO A 109 -9.97 -3.69 -10.15
C PRO A 109 -11.15 -3.34 -11.05
N GLU A 110 -11.40 -2.03 -11.30
CA GLU A 110 -12.45 -1.57 -12.21
C GLU A 110 -12.11 -1.86 -13.68
N LEU A 111 -10.82 -1.74 -14.05
CA LEU A 111 -10.35 -2.09 -15.38
C LEU A 111 -10.48 -3.61 -15.64
N LEU A 112 -10.11 -4.45 -14.67
CA LEU A 112 -10.28 -5.89 -14.75
C LEU A 112 -11.77 -6.30 -14.78
N GLU A 113 -12.63 -5.62 -14.03
CA GLU A 113 -14.09 -5.85 -14.08
C GLU A 113 -14.65 -5.56 -15.47
N ALA A 114 -14.20 -4.49 -16.13
CA ALA A 114 -14.57 -4.19 -17.51
C ALA A 114 -14.15 -5.29 -18.50
N GLU A 115 -13.04 -5.99 -18.20
CA GLU A 115 -12.56 -7.17 -18.94
C GLU A 115 -13.23 -8.49 -18.48
N GLY A 116 -14.26 -8.42 -17.63
CA GLY A 116 -15.07 -9.56 -17.23
C GLY A 116 -14.63 -10.27 -15.97
N TYR A 117 -13.64 -9.78 -15.23
CA TYR A 117 -13.30 -10.28 -13.91
C TYR A 117 -14.42 -10.02 -12.89
N PHE A 118 -14.49 -10.86 -11.86
CA PHE A 118 -15.36 -10.65 -10.71
C PHE A 118 -14.55 -10.03 -9.57
N PRO A 119 -14.77 -8.74 -9.21
CA PRO A 119 -14.02 -8.08 -8.17
C PRO A 119 -14.65 -8.27 -6.79
N GLY A 120 -13.86 -8.17 -5.73
CA GLY A 120 -14.32 -8.10 -4.35
C GLY A 120 -13.22 -7.84 -3.35
N TYR A 121 -13.61 -7.47 -2.13
CA TYR A 121 -12.66 -7.33 -1.02
C TYR A 121 -13.23 -7.81 0.31
N THR A 122 -12.33 -8.17 1.23
CA THR A 122 -12.62 -8.32 2.66
C THR A 122 -11.61 -7.54 3.50
N GLY A 123 -12.05 -7.12 4.69
CA GLY A 123 -11.21 -6.36 5.62
C GLY A 123 -11.08 -4.90 5.26
N LYS A 124 -9.84 -4.40 5.21
CA LYS A 124 -9.50 -3.00 4.93
C LYS A 124 -9.19 -2.79 3.44
N PRO A 125 -10.09 -2.11 2.70
CA PRO A 125 -9.85 -1.74 1.30
C PRO A 125 -9.00 -0.46 1.20
N TRP A 126 -9.26 0.42 0.22
CA TRP A 126 -8.76 1.78 0.28
C TRP A 126 -9.45 2.57 1.40
N GLY A 127 -8.64 3.20 2.22
CA GLY A 127 -9.05 4.05 3.34
C GLY A 127 -7.91 4.28 4.35
N PRO A 128 -8.13 5.17 5.33
CA PRO A 128 -9.29 6.04 5.54
C PRO A 128 -9.42 7.15 4.47
N GLY A 129 -10.64 7.62 4.24
CA GLY A 129 -10.93 8.70 3.31
C GLY A 129 -12.41 8.76 2.94
N LYS A 130 -12.75 9.52 1.89
CA LYS A 130 -14.11 9.66 1.37
C LYS A 130 -14.15 9.39 -0.14
N LEU A 131 -15.31 8.92 -0.59
CA LEU A 131 -15.60 8.56 -1.97
C LEU A 131 -16.81 9.37 -2.49
N PRO A 132 -16.74 10.72 -2.50
CA PRO A 132 -17.92 11.55 -2.75
C PRO A 132 -18.52 11.34 -4.15
N GLU A 133 -17.70 10.90 -5.11
CA GLU A 133 -18.08 10.74 -6.52
C GLU A 133 -18.12 9.28 -6.95
N ARG A 134 -17.83 8.32 -6.05
CA ARG A 134 -17.82 6.88 -6.32
C ARG A 134 -18.92 6.17 -5.54
N ASP A 135 -19.61 5.24 -6.19
CA ASP A 135 -20.70 4.47 -5.58
C ASP A 135 -20.18 3.35 -4.68
N ARG A 136 -18.90 2.94 -4.84
CA ARG A 136 -18.26 1.89 -4.05
C ARG A 136 -16.76 2.14 -3.88
N ASN A 137 -16.15 1.32 -3.02
CA ASN A 137 -14.69 1.35 -2.85
C ASN A 137 -13.96 0.92 -4.12
N PRO A 138 -12.85 1.58 -4.51
CA PRO A 138 -12.07 1.21 -5.69
C PRO A 138 -11.47 -0.20 -5.65
N ALA A 139 -11.39 -0.85 -4.48
CA ALA A 139 -11.00 -2.25 -4.36
C ALA A 139 -12.09 -3.24 -4.82
N GLY A 140 -13.34 -2.81 -4.98
CA GLY A 140 -14.47 -3.62 -5.42
C GLY A 140 -15.64 -3.64 -4.44
N PRO A 141 -16.61 -4.57 -4.61
CA PRO A 141 -17.68 -4.85 -3.64
C PRO A 141 -17.16 -5.45 -2.33
N GLU A 142 -17.85 -5.15 -1.24
CA GLU A 142 -17.49 -5.59 0.10
C GLU A 142 -18.03 -6.97 0.44
N PHE A 143 -17.18 -7.82 1.07
CA PHE A 143 -17.51 -9.12 1.66
C PHE A 143 -17.01 -9.17 3.10
N ASN A 144 -17.79 -8.68 4.07
CA ASN A 144 -17.44 -8.58 5.50
C ASN A 144 -18.58 -9.07 6.42
N ILE A 145 -19.42 -10.01 5.94
CA ILE A 145 -20.59 -10.49 6.70
C ILE A 145 -20.23 -11.50 7.78
N HIS A 146 -19.19 -12.30 7.57
CA HIS A 146 -18.75 -13.33 8.53
C HIS A 146 -17.81 -12.72 9.56
N LYS A 147 -18.08 -13.06 10.82
CA LYS A 147 -17.33 -12.59 11.99
C LYS A 147 -16.87 -13.77 12.83
N LEU A 148 -15.83 -13.55 13.62
CA LEU A 148 -15.31 -14.49 14.62
C LEU A 148 -14.97 -13.72 15.91
N GLU A 149 -14.75 -14.46 16.99
CA GLU A 149 -14.20 -13.88 18.22
C GLU A 149 -12.68 -13.70 18.02
N PRO A 150 -12.14 -12.46 18.10
CA PRO A 150 -10.73 -12.23 17.90
C PRO A 150 -9.91 -12.76 19.11
N PRO A 151 -8.68 -13.24 18.89
CA PRO A 151 -7.86 -13.83 19.96
C PRO A 151 -7.28 -12.78 20.92
N ALA A 152 -7.32 -11.49 20.54
CA ALA A 152 -6.90 -10.37 21.38
C ALA A 152 -7.66 -9.10 20.98
N SER A 153 -7.78 -8.16 21.90
CA SER A 153 -8.33 -6.84 21.60
C SER A 153 -7.41 -6.09 20.63
N GLY A 154 -7.99 -5.35 19.67
CA GLY A 154 -7.24 -4.73 18.57
C GLY A 154 -7.28 -5.52 17.28
N ILE A 155 -7.26 -6.82 17.34
CA ILE A 155 -7.48 -7.71 16.20
C ILE A 155 -8.94 -7.60 15.71
N SER A 156 -9.11 -7.56 14.40
CA SER A 156 -10.43 -7.45 13.77
C SER A 156 -11.33 -8.67 14.04
N ASP A 157 -12.62 -8.41 14.23
CA ASP A 157 -13.65 -9.46 14.36
C ASP A 157 -14.04 -10.11 13.04
N LYS A 158 -13.45 -9.73 11.92
CA LYS A 158 -13.78 -10.27 10.61
C LYS A 158 -13.17 -11.64 10.39
N ASP A 159 -13.98 -12.63 10.03
CA ASP A 159 -13.46 -13.89 9.50
C ASP A 159 -13.14 -13.73 8.01
N TYR A 160 -11.96 -13.19 7.71
CA TYR A 160 -11.53 -12.91 6.34
C TYR A 160 -11.62 -14.15 5.42
N ALA A 161 -11.26 -15.32 5.92
CA ALA A 161 -11.29 -16.54 5.12
C ALA A 161 -12.73 -16.99 4.81
N MET A 162 -13.67 -16.88 5.76
CA MET A 162 -15.08 -17.18 5.51
C MET A 162 -15.72 -16.15 4.57
N ASN A 163 -15.32 -14.88 4.66
CA ASN A 163 -15.75 -13.84 3.73
C ASN A 163 -15.22 -14.10 2.30
N PHE A 164 -14.02 -14.62 2.15
CA PHE A 164 -13.50 -15.07 0.86
C PHE A 164 -14.27 -16.29 0.33
N GLU A 165 -14.64 -17.24 1.19
CA GLU A 165 -15.49 -18.36 0.79
C GLU A 165 -16.86 -17.90 0.26
N GLU A 166 -17.46 -16.90 0.92
CA GLU A 166 -18.72 -16.28 0.47
C GLU A 166 -18.56 -15.58 -0.89
N PHE A 167 -17.45 -14.86 -1.07
CA PHE A 167 -17.11 -14.26 -2.36
C PHE A 167 -17.01 -15.34 -3.46
N LEU A 168 -16.31 -16.47 -3.21
CA LEU A 168 -16.18 -17.56 -4.18
C LEU A 168 -17.53 -18.20 -4.52
N LYS A 169 -18.44 -18.34 -3.54
CA LYS A 169 -19.81 -18.87 -3.76
C LYS A 169 -20.67 -17.91 -4.58
N THR A 170 -20.46 -16.61 -4.42
CA THR A 170 -21.24 -15.56 -5.12
C THR A 170 -20.73 -15.33 -6.55
N ARG A 171 -19.48 -15.71 -6.81
CA ARG A 171 -18.84 -15.55 -8.12
C ARG A 171 -19.58 -16.38 -9.19
N PRO A 172 -19.95 -15.79 -10.34
CA PRO A 172 -20.50 -16.54 -11.46
C PRO A 172 -19.53 -17.62 -11.95
N ASP A 173 -20.06 -18.79 -12.29
CA ASP A 173 -19.28 -19.95 -12.73
C ASP A 173 -18.35 -19.59 -13.90
N GLY A 174 -17.10 -20.04 -13.80
CA GLY A 174 -16.08 -19.87 -14.83
C GLY A 174 -15.50 -18.44 -14.97
N LYS A 175 -15.99 -17.45 -14.25
CA LYS A 175 -15.40 -16.11 -14.28
C LYS A 175 -14.08 -16.08 -13.49
N PRO A 176 -13.00 -15.47 -14.03
CA PRO A 176 -11.83 -15.17 -13.25
C PRO A 176 -12.16 -14.09 -12.20
N PHE A 177 -11.42 -14.07 -11.10
CA PHE A 177 -11.67 -13.10 -10.05
C PHE A 177 -10.44 -12.23 -9.76
N VAL A 178 -10.71 -11.05 -9.19
CA VAL A 178 -9.73 -10.20 -8.52
C VAL A 178 -10.23 -9.91 -7.11
N PHE A 179 -9.51 -10.40 -6.11
CA PHE A 179 -9.89 -10.27 -4.71
C PHE A 179 -8.82 -9.57 -3.89
N TRP A 180 -9.25 -8.55 -3.13
CA TRP A 180 -8.43 -7.80 -2.21
C TRP A 180 -8.68 -8.29 -0.78
N PHE A 181 -7.75 -9.05 -0.22
CA PHE A 181 -7.71 -9.36 1.19
C PHE A 181 -6.87 -8.30 1.89
N GLY A 182 -7.51 -7.29 2.48
CA GLY A 182 -6.86 -6.28 3.31
C GLY A 182 -6.99 -6.64 4.78
N ALA A 183 -5.97 -7.22 5.37
CA ALA A 183 -5.97 -7.40 6.81
C ALA A 183 -5.97 -6.04 7.52
N HIS A 184 -6.62 -5.93 8.67
CA HIS A 184 -6.47 -4.79 9.57
C HIS A 184 -5.18 -4.88 10.39
N GLU A 185 -4.64 -6.06 10.49
CA GLU A 185 -3.42 -6.43 11.17
C GLU A 185 -2.19 -6.08 10.30
N ALA A 186 -1.15 -5.53 10.86
CA ALA A 186 -0.93 -5.21 12.27
C ALA A 186 -1.06 -3.69 12.57
N HIS A 187 -2.25 -3.10 12.34
CA HIS A 187 -2.51 -1.69 12.68
C HIS A 187 -2.83 -1.55 14.17
N ARG A 188 -2.18 -0.59 14.83
CA ARG A 188 -2.46 -0.32 16.25
C ARG A 188 -3.94 0.02 16.51
N VAL A 189 -4.47 -0.34 17.69
CA VAL A 189 -3.85 -0.62 19.00
C VAL A 189 -3.67 -2.12 19.18
N PHE A 190 -2.51 -2.57 19.74
CA PHE A 190 -2.30 -3.96 20.16
C PHE A 190 -2.73 -4.17 21.61
N GLU A 191 -3.22 -5.37 21.95
CA GLU A 191 -3.41 -5.77 23.33
C GLU A 191 -2.07 -6.06 23.98
N GLN A 192 -1.68 -5.28 24.99
CA GLN A 192 -0.40 -5.43 25.66
C GLN A 192 -0.20 -6.85 26.22
N GLY A 193 0.92 -7.46 25.89
CA GLY A 193 1.31 -8.80 26.28
C GLY A 193 0.61 -9.92 25.51
N SER A 194 -0.13 -9.61 24.43
CA SER A 194 -0.79 -10.61 23.57
C SER A 194 0.23 -11.54 22.91
N GLY A 195 1.33 -11.02 22.39
CA GLY A 195 2.41 -11.83 21.81
C GLY A 195 2.99 -12.82 22.82
N LYS A 196 3.37 -12.36 24.01
CA LYS A 196 3.91 -13.21 25.07
C LYS A 196 2.94 -14.33 25.48
N ARG A 197 1.65 -14.00 25.62
CA ARG A 197 0.59 -15.00 25.93
C ARG A 197 0.40 -16.03 24.82
N ASN A 198 0.71 -15.69 23.58
CA ASN A 198 0.61 -16.54 22.40
C ASN A 198 1.94 -17.18 21.99
N GLY A 199 2.93 -17.20 22.89
CA GLY A 199 4.15 -18.01 22.74
C GLY A 199 5.36 -17.27 22.16
N PHE A 200 5.28 -15.97 21.94
CA PHE A 200 6.46 -15.20 21.52
C PHE A 200 7.54 -15.20 22.62
N ASP A 201 8.75 -15.54 22.20
CA ASP A 201 9.95 -15.50 23.04
C ASP A 201 10.56 -14.10 22.98
N LEU A 202 10.44 -13.33 24.07
CA LEU A 202 10.94 -11.96 24.14
C LEU A 202 12.47 -11.88 23.99
N ASP A 203 13.21 -12.94 24.37
CA ASP A 203 14.66 -12.98 24.20
C ASP A 203 15.08 -13.12 22.73
N LYS A 204 14.21 -13.68 21.89
CA LYS A 204 14.42 -13.76 20.43
C LYS A 204 13.83 -12.57 19.68
N THR A 205 12.97 -11.78 20.31
CA THR A 205 12.33 -10.63 19.68
C THR A 205 13.36 -9.54 19.38
N VAL A 206 13.54 -9.22 18.10
CA VAL A 206 14.50 -8.24 17.62
C VAL A 206 13.88 -6.86 17.58
N VAL A 207 14.38 -5.96 18.42
CA VAL A 207 14.00 -4.54 18.42
C VAL A 207 14.82 -3.78 17.36
N PRO A 208 14.17 -3.03 16.44
CA PRO A 208 14.91 -2.15 15.53
C PRO A 208 15.76 -1.12 16.28
N ALA A 209 16.99 -0.90 15.84
CA ALA A 209 17.97 -0.07 16.57
C ALA A 209 17.60 1.42 16.72
N PHE A 210 16.54 1.88 16.08
CA PHE A 210 15.97 3.22 16.29
C PHE A 210 14.95 3.29 17.44
N LEU A 211 14.68 2.17 18.11
CA LEU A 211 13.84 2.07 19.31
C LEU A 211 14.69 1.73 20.53
N PRO A 212 14.29 2.12 21.75
CA PRO A 212 14.98 1.71 22.97
C PRO A 212 14.93 0.19 23.16
N GLU A 213 16.07 -0.43 23.40
CA GLU A 213 16.19 -1.86 23.68
C GLU A 213 15.79 -2.15 25.13
N THR A 214 14.50 -2.35 25.38
CA THR A 214 13.92 -2.63 26.70
C THR A 214 12.93 -3.79 26.62
N GLU A 215 12.61 -4.43 27.76
CA GLU A 215 11.58 -5.46 27.82
C GLU A 215 10.22 -4.93 27.32
N LEU A 216 9.84 -3.70 27.68
CA LEU A 216 8.62 -3.06 27.22
C LEU A 216 8.55 -2.94 25.70
N THR A 217 9.65 -2.56 25.06
CA THR A 217 9.73 -2.45 23.60
C THR A 217 9.72 -3.82 22.93
N ARG A 218 10.38 -4.82 23.52
CA ARG A 218 10.32 -6.22 23.03
C ARG A 218 8.91 -6.76 23.11
N GLU A 219 8.19 -6.51 24.21
CA GLU A 219 6.78 -6.89 24.36
C GLU A 219 5.90 -6.22 23.30
N ASP A 220 6.04 -4.89 23.07
CA ASP A 220 5.31 -4.14 22.05
C ASP A 220 5.59 -4.67 20.61
N VAL A 221 6.83 -5.10 20.33
CA VAL A 221 7.20 -5.74 19.05
C VAL A 221 6.66 -7.18 18.95
N ALA A 222 6.61 -7.92 20.04
CA ALA A 222 6.01 -9.26 20.07
C ALA A 222 4.48 -9.21 19.87
N ASP A 223 3.79 -8.23 20.46
CA ASP A 223 2.36 -7.99 20.27
C ASP A 223 2.05 -7.68 18.78
N TYR A 224 2.87 -6.84 18.15
CA TYR A 224 2.84 -6.59 16.72
C TYR A 224 3.06 -7.88 15.89
N GLY A 225 4.01 -8.72 16.30
CA GLY A 225 4.30 -10.00 15.63
C GLY A 225 3.11 -10.95 15.66
N PHE A 226 2.40 -11.03 16.78
CA PHE A 226 1.21 -11.87 16.91
C PHE A 226 0.11 -11.51 15.90
N GLU A 227 -0.08 -10.22 15.63
CA GLU A 227 -1.04 -9.79 14.63
C GLU A 227 -0.63 -10.15 13.20
N ILE A 228 0.69 -10.15 12.90
CA ILE A 228 1.19 -10.62 11.58
C ILE A 228 0.93 -12.12 11.40
N GLU A 229 1.17 -12.94 12.42
CA GLU A 229 0.88 -14.37 12.36
C GLU A 229 -0.64 -14.64 12.18
N TRP A 230 -1.49 -13.78 12.75
CA TRP A 230 -2.93 -13.83 12.50
C TRP A 230 -3.27 -13.58 11.04
N PHE A 231 -2.66 -12.57 10.41
CA PHE A 231 -2.79 -12.30 8.97
C PHE A 231 -2.34 -13.50 8.13
N ASP A 232 -1.16 -14.09 8.42
CA ASP A 232 -0.64 -15.30 7.76
C ASP A 232 -1.64 -16.47 7.84
N SER A 233 -2.22 -16.69 9.02
CA SER A 233 -3.15 -17.79 9.28
C SER A 233 -4.42 -17.70 8.43
N HIS A 234 -4.98 -16.48 8.28
CA HIS A 234 -6.15 -16.26 7.44
C HIS A 234 -5.87 -16.47 5.96
N LEU A 235 -4.71 -16.02 5.47
CA LEU A 235 -4.30 -16.33 4.10
C LEU A 235 -4.15 -17.84 3.90
N GLY A 236 -3.57 -18.56 4.87
CA GLY A 236 -3.45 -20.01 4.81
C GLY A 236 -4.81 -20.72 4.67
N ARG A 237 -5.84 -20.21 5.34
CA ARG A 237 -7.23 -20.72 5.21
C ARG A 237 -7.81 -20.42 3.81
N MET A 238 -7.54 -19.24 3.23
CA MET A 238 -8.00 -18.89 1.87
C MET A 238 -7.33 -19.78 0.81
N LEU A 239 -6.02 -20.02 0.93
CA LEU A 239 -5.30 -20.90 -0.01
C LEU A 239 -5.83 -22.33 0.00
N LYS A 240 -6.18 -22.88 1.17
CA LYS A 240 -6.84 -24.19 1.28
C LYS A 240 -8.19 -24.23 0.57
N GLN A 241 -8.93 -23.12 0.52
CA GLN A 241 -10.18 -23.05 -0.25
C GLN A 241 -9.90 -23.12 -1.75
N LEU A 242 -8.90 -22.38 -2.24
CA LEU A 242 -8.48 -22.41 -3.65
C LEU A 242 -7.92 -23.79 -4.05
N GLU A 243 -7.16 -24.45 -3.17
CA GLU A 243 -6.70 -25.83 -3.36
C GLU A 243 -7.90 -26.80 -3.51
N ARG A 244 -8.90 -26.69 -2.63
CA ARG A 244 -10.09 -27.55 -2.63
C ARG A 244 -10.92 -27.44 -3.91
N ILE A 245 -11.01 -26.24 -4.52
CA ILE A 245 -11.74 -26.03 -5.77
C ILE A 245 -10.84 -26.18 -7.01
N GLY A 246 -9.55 -26.49 -6.84
CA GLY A 246 -8.60 -26.72 -7.94
C GLY A 246 -8.16 -25.45 -8.68
N GLU A 247 -8.30 -24.26 -8.09
CA GLU A 247 -7.98 -22.98 -8.74
C GLU A 247 -6.67 -22.34 -8.27
N LEU A 248 -5.99 -22.89 -7.24
CA LEU A 248 -4.77 -22.28 -6.71
C LEU A 248 -3.67 -22.13 -7.77
N ASP A 249 -3.48 -23.14 -8.62
CA ASP A 249 -2.42 -23.13 -9.63
C ASP A 249 -2.62 -22.03 -10.69
N ASN A 250 -3.89 -21.64 -10.95
CA ASN A 250 -4.25 -20.55 -11.85
C ASN A 250 -4.56 -19.24 -11.11
N THR A 251 -4.06 -19.09 -9.89
CA THR A 251 -4.23 -17.86 -9.10
C THR A 251 -2.88 -17.19 -8.87
N ILE A 252 -2.78 -15.90 -9.22
CA ILE A 252 -1.70 -15.03 -8.78
C ILE A 252 -1.98 -14.66 -7.33
N VAL A 253 -1.15 -15.14 -6.41
CA VAL A 253 -1.22 -14.78 -4.99
C VAL A 253 -0.09 -13.81 -4.69
N VAL A 254 -0.44 -12.63 -4.22
CA VAL A 254 0.51 -11.59 -3.80
C VAL A 254 0.39 -11.38 -2.30
N VAL A 255 1.51 -11.41 -1.59
CA VAL A 255 1.60 -11.03 -0.17
C VAL A 255 2.44 -9.76 -0.09
N THR A 256 1.89 -8.72 0.53
CA THR A 256 2.59 -7.45 0.78
C THR A 256 1.98 -6.72 1.99
N ALA A 257 2.46 -5.50 2.24
CA ALA A 257 1.88 -4.56 3.20
C ALA A 257 1.75 -3.17 2.57
N ASP A 258 0.88 -2.33 3.11
CA ASP A 258 0.64 -1.00 2.54
C ASP A 258 1.73 0.01 2.92
N ASN A 259 2.24 -0.04 4.13
CA ASN A 259 3.38 0.74 4.63
C ASN A 259 4.00 0.05 5.84
N GLY A 260 5.12 0.57 6.32
CA GLY A 260 5.88 -0.05 7.41
C GLY A 260 5.28 0.13 8.79
N MET A 261 5.84 -0.59 9.76
CA MET A 261 5.37 -0.78 11.14
C MET A 261 4.98 0.53 11.85
N ALA A 262 3.90 0.48 12.65
CA ALA A 262 3.34 1.62 13.38
C ALA A 262 4.14 1.96 14.66
N PHE A 263 5.44 2.23 14.50
CA PHE A 263 6.35 2.60 15.57
C PHE A 263 7.02 3.95 15.28
N PRO A 264 7.53 4.66 16.31
CA PRO A 264 8.30 5.88 16.12
C PRO A 264 9.39 5.70 15.06
N ARG A 265 9.59 6.69 14.21
CA ARG A 265 10.56 6.70 13.10
C ARG A 265 10.31 5.72 11.93
N ALA A 266 9.28 4.87 12.00
CA ALA A 266 8.90 3.97 10.91
C ALA A 266 7.70 4.52 10.11
N LYS A 267 6.46 4.23 10.48
CA LYS A 267 5.26 4.78 9.82
C LYS A 267 5.31 6.30 9.70
N ALA A 268 4.76 6.85 8.64
CA ALA A 268 4.83 8.26 8.28
C ALA A 268 6.24 8.81 8.03
N ASN A 269 7.24 7.94 7.76
CA ASN A 269 8.61 8.33 7.42
C ASN A 269 9.15 7.54 6.24
N ASN A 270 10.05 8.16 5.45
CA ASN A 270 10.64 7.54 4.25
C ASN A 270 11.97 6.83 4.54
N TYR A 271 12.15 6.30 5.76
CA TYR A 271 13.25 5.40 6.10
C TYR A 271 12.88 3.96 5.76
N GLU A 272 13.87 3.05 5.73
CA GLU A 272 13.68 1.66 5.33
C GLU A 272 12.47 0.99 6.03
N TYR A 273 12.35 1.12 7.36
CA TYR A 273 11.23 0.52 8.10
C TYR A 273 9.86 1.17 7.84
N GLY A 274 9.82 2.34 7.20
CA GLY A 274 8.57 3.02 6.86
C GLY A 274 8.04 2.70 5.45
N VAL A 275 8.95 2.38 4.51
CA VAL A 275 8.59 2.25 3.08
C VAL A 275 9.09 0.99 2.39
N HIS A 276 9.98 0.20 3.01
CA HIS A 276 10.43 -1.07 2.47
C HIS A 276 9.49 -2.19 2.89
N MET A 277 8.79 -2.77 1.92
CA MET A 277 7.68 -3.69 2.12
C MET A 277 8.10 -5.13 1.83
N PRO A 278 7.50 -6.13 2.48
CA PRO A 278 7.55 -7.49 1.97
C PRO A 278 6.81 -7.54 0.63
N LEU A 279 7.30 -8.33 -0.31
CA LEU A 279 6.59 -8.63 -1.55
C LEU A 279 6.93 -10.04 -1.99
N ILE A 280 5.91 -10.90 -1.95
CA ILE A 280 5.98 -12.29 -2.41
C ILE A 280 4.92 -12.44 -3.51
N VAL A 281 5.29 -13.04 -4.65
CA VAL A 281 4.37 -13.38 -5.72
C VAL A 281 4.46 -14.87 -6.01
N SER A 282 3.36 -15.60 -5.83
CA SER A 282 3.25 -17.01 -6.19
C SER A 282 2.21 -17.17 -7.30
N TRP A 283 2.57 -17.83 -8.40
CA TRP A 283 1.71 -18.09 -9.54
C TRP A 283 2.22 -19.31 -10.31
N ARG A 284 1.77 -20.51 -9.93
CA ARG A 284 2.33 -21.78 -10.44
C ARG A 284 2.26 -21.90 -11.96
N LYS A 285 1.18 -21.46 -12.61
CA LYS A 285 1.06 -21.48 -14.08
C LYS A 285 1.86 -20.40 -14.80
N GLY A 286 2.27 -19.33 -14.13
CA GLY A 286 2.89 -18.17 -14.78
C GLY A 286 4.34 -17.90 -14.43
N ILE A 287 4.83 -18.44 -13.31
CA ILE A 287 6.24 -18.33 -12.88
C ILE A 287 7.03 -19.50 -13.49
N VAL A 288 8.14 -19.18 -14.16
CA VAL A 288 8.98 -20.18 -14.84
C VAL A 288 9.85 -20.97 -13.87
N HIS A 289 10.28 -20.34 -12.76
CA HIS A 289 11.15 -20.95 -11.77
C HIS A 289 10.80 -20.44 -10.37
N GLU A 290 10.39 -21.34 -9.50
CA GLU A 290 9.97 -21.05 -8.12
C GLU A 290 11.15 -20.90 -7.16
N GLY A 291 10.90 -20.30 -5.99
CA GLY A 291 11.86 -20.22 -4.87
C GLY A 291 13.00 -19.22 -5.08
N ARG A 292 12.84 -18.25 -5.99
CA ARG A 292 13.85 -17.26 -6.33
C ARG A 292 13.74 -15.99 -5.51
N PHE A 293 14.90 -15.38 -5.23
CA PHE A 293 14.98 -14.03 -4.70
C PHE A 293 15.41 -13.05 -5.81
N ILE A 294 14.69 -11.94 -5.94
CA ILE A 294 14.93 -10.89 -6.93
C ILE A 294 15.41 -9.62 -6.22
N ASP A 295 16.53 -9.06 -6.71
CA ASP A 295 17.18 -7.86 -6.15
C ASP A 295 16.87 -6.58 -6.94
N ASP A 296 16.05 -6.68 -7.98
CA ASP A 296 15.53 -5.53 -8.71
C ASP A 296 14.69 -4.64 -7.80
N PHE A 297 14.86 -3.33 -7.95
CA PHE A 297 14.03 -2.35 -7.21
C PHE A 297 12.66 -2.26 -7.85
N VAL A 298 11.64 -2.56 -7.06
CA VAL A 298 10.23 -2.56 -7.48
C VAL A 298 9.39 -1.73 -6.53
N SER A 299 8.36 -1.10 -7.07
CA SER A 299 7.40 -0.33 -6.29
C SER A 299 6.05 -1.06 -6.25
N LEU A 300 5.29 -0.90 -5.19
CA LEU A 300 3.93 -1.48 -5.13
C LEU A 300 3.00 -0.95 -6.23
N ILE A 301 3.33 0.20 -6.84
CA ILE A 301 2.60 0.69 -8.03
C ILE A 301 2.79 -0.21 -9.25
N ASP A 302 3.81 -1.06 -9.26
CA ASP A 302 4.09 -2.02 -10.34
C ASP A 302 3.08 -3.18 -10.36
N LEU A 303 2.32 -3.40 -9.27
CA LEU A 303 1.31 -4.46 -9.17
C LEU A 303 0.12 -4.22 -10.10
N ALA A 304 -0.37 -2.98 -10.21
CA ALA A 304 -1.51 -2.66 -11.07
C ALA A 304 -1.25 -3.04 -12.55
N PRO A 305 -0.17 -2.56 -13.21
CA PRO A 305 0.13 -2.96 -14.58
C PRO A 305 0.48 -4.46 -14.70
N THR A 306 1.02 -5.10 -13.64
CA THR A 306 1.27 -6.55 -13.61
C THR A 306 -0.03 -7.35 -13.69
N PHE A 307 -1.04 -6.98 -12.91
CA PHE A 307 -2.33 -7.65 -12.92
C PHE A 307 -3.06 -7.47 -14.25
N LEU A 308 -3.00 -6.27 -14.82
CA LEU A 308 -3.59 -6.00 -16.13
C LEU A 308 -2.90 -6.81 -17.24
N GLU A 309 -1.56 -6.83 -17.27
CA GLU A 309 -0.83 -7.62 -18.26
C GLU A 309 -1.08 -9.12 -18.11
N ALA A 310 -1.11 -9.65 -16.89
CA ALA A 310 -1.41 -11.06 -16.65
C ALA A 310 -2.82 -11.46 -17.09
N ALA A 311 -3.76 -10.52 -17.01
CA ALA A 311 -5.14 -10.68 -17.49
C ALA A 311 -5.30 -10.48 -19.01
N GLY A 312 -4.26 -10.07 -19.73
CA GLY A 312 -4.33 -9.68 -21.13
C GLY A 312 -5.06 -8.36 -21.37
N ALA A 313 -5.25 -7.56 -20.34
CA ALA A 313 -5.90 -6.25 -20.42
C ALA A 313 -4.90 -5.15 -20.82
N SER A 314 -5.41 -4.06 -21.41
CA SER A 314 -4.59 -2.91 -21.77
C SER A 314 -4.14 -2.16 -20.50
N ILE A 315 -2.86 -1.81 -20.46
CA ILE A 315 -2.30 -0.96 -19.40
C ILE A 315 -2.49 0.51 -19.82
N PRO A 316 -3.17 1.35 -19.01
CA PRO A 316 -3.27 2.78 -19.30
C PRO A 316 -1.91 3.47 -19.38
N GLU A 317 -1.71 4.34 -20.37
CA GLU A 317 -0.44 5.06 -20.59
C GLU A 317 -0.06 5.96 -19.40
N GLU A 318 -1.05 6.43 -18.65
CA GLU A 318 -0.86 7.26 -17.47
C GLU A 318 -0.37 6.50 -16.23
N MET A 319 -0.25 5.17 -16.27
CA MET A 319 0.34 4.39 -15.16
C MET A 319 1.87 4.52 -15.18
N SER A 320 2.44 4.94 -14.06
CA SER A 320 3.89 5.08 -13.87
C SER A 320 4.56 3.77 -13.44
N GLY A 321 3.78 2.83 -12.90
CA GLY A 321 4.24 1.49 -12.53
C GLY A 321 4.67 0.68 -13.75
N ARG A 322 5.66 -0.19 -13.55
CA ARG A 322 6.19 -1.08 -14.59
C ARG A 322 5.85 -2.53 -14.25
N SER A 323 5.20 -3.25 -15.15
CA SER A 323 4.83 -4.66 -14.92
C SER A 323 6.01 -5.51 -14.42
N LEU A 324 5.73 -6.38 -13.46
CA LEU A 324 6.67 -7.37 -12.92
C LEU A 324 6.71 -8.65 -13.77
N THR A 325 5.83 -8.81 -14.74
CA THR A 325 5.73 -10.01 -15.59
C THR A 325 7.08 -10.44 -16.19
N PRO A 326 7.94 -9.53 -16.71
CA PRO A 326 9.25 -9.94 -17.20
C PRO A 326 10.14 -10.56 -16.12
N LEU A 327 10.07 -10.08 -14.87
CA LEU A 327 10.82 -10.64 -13.75
C LEU A 327 10.24 -12.00 -13.31
N LEU A 328 8.92 -12.13 -13.28
CA LEU A 328 8.24 -13.38 -12.94
C LEU A 328 8.48 -14.48 -13.97
N LYS A 329 8.55 -14.15 -15.26
CA LYS A 329 8.83 -15.07 -16.38
C LYS A 329 10.31 -15.35 -16.61
N SER A 330 11.23 -14.66 -15.93
CA SER A 330 12.67 -14.95 -15.98
C SER A 330 12.97 -16.27 -15.23
N SER A 331 13.99 -17.00 -15.65
CA SER A 331 14.56 -18.11 -14.89
C SER A 331 15.70 -17.68 -13.97
N SER A 332 16.16 -16.43 -14.07
CA SER A 332 17.27 -15.88 -13.29
C SER A 332 16.82 -15.42 -11.91
N GLU A 333 17.75 -15.35 -10.97
CA GLU A 333 17.61 -14.78 -9.63
C GLU A 333 18.54 -13.58 -9.44
N GLY A 334 18.43 -12.89 -8.31
CA GLY A 334 19.20 -11.68 -8.03
C GLY A 334 18.74 -10.52 -8.90
N LYS A 335 19.70 -9.80 -9.51
CA LYS A 335 19.41 -8.64 -10.36
C LYS A 335 19.20 -9.06 -11.81
N ILE A 336 17.99 -8.83 -12.34
CA ILE A 336 17.54 -9.26 -13.67
C ILE A 336 17.50 -8.08 -14.65
N ASP A 337 16.82 -6.97 -14.27
CA ASP A 337 16.70 -5.76 -15.08
C ASP A 337 17.61 -4.65 -14.54
N PRO A 338 18.72 -4.31 -15.20
CA PRO A 338 19.65 -3.28 -14.73
C PRO A 338 19.00 -1.87 -14.64
N THR A 339 17.88 -1.64 -15.31
CA THR A 339 17.15 -0.36 -15.24
C THR A 339 16.36 -0.21 -13.95
N ARG A 340 16.02 -1.32 -13.28
CA ARG A 340 15.35 -1.34 -11.98
C ARG A 340 16.36 -1.20 -10.84
N ASN A 341 17.10 -0.09 -10.80
CA ASN A 341 18.19 0.17 -9.86
C ASN A 341 17.86 1.22 -8.78
N PHE A 342 16.63 1.67 -8.73
CA PHE A 342 16.09 2.58 -7.72
C PHE A 342 14.56 2.53 -7.68
N VAL A 343 13.98 3.04 -6.61
CA VAL A 343 12.57 3.39 -6.48
C VAL A 343 12.44 4.75 -5.79
N LEU A 344 11.26 5.36 -5.96
CA LEU A 344 10.91 6.61 -5.33
C LEU A 344 9.82 6.39 -4.28
N SER A 345 9.87 7.19 -3.22
CA SER A 345 8.78 7.31 -2.26
C SER A 345 8.60 8.77 -1.85
N GLY A 346 7.45 9.07 -1.27
CA GLY A 346 7.19 10.42 -0.79
C GLY A 346 6.18 10.43 0.35
N ARG A 347 6.02 11.58 0.95
CA ARG A 347 5.01 11.84 1.96
C ARG A 347 4.45 13.24 1.73
N GLU A 348 3.17 13.37 1.93
CA GLU A 348 2.48 14.64 2.09
C GLU A 348 1.93 14.78 3.52
N ARG A 349 0.69 15.22 3.68
CA ARG A 349 0.06 15.27 4.99
C ARG A 349 -0.36 13.89 5.47
N HIS A 350 0.00 13.54 6.72
CA HIS A 350 -0.45 12.32 7.39
C HIS A 350 -1.63 12.59 8.33
N THR A 351 -1.49 13.51 9.27
CA THR A 351 -2.58 13.92 10.19
C THR A 351 -2.75 15.44 10.23
N HIS A 352 -3.75 15.94 10.98
CA HIS A 352 -3.92 17.37 11.28
C HIS A 352 -2.97 17.83 12.42
N ALA A 353 -1.71 17.45 12.34
CA ALA A 353 -0.74 17.70 13.40
C ALA A 353 -0.05 19.07 13.31
N ARG A 354 -0.36 19.88 12.30
CA ARG A 354 0.22 21.21 12.07
C ARG A 354 -0.86 22.24 11.85
N LYS A 355 -0.54 23.50 12.21
CA LYS A 355 -1.42 24.64 11.92
C LYS A 355 -1.81 24.65 10.45
N ASP A 356 -3.00 25.13 10.15
CA ASP A 356 -3.54 25.30 8.80
C ASP A 356 -3.57 24.02 7.95
N ASN A 357 -3.61 22.84 8.61
CA ASN A 357 -3.62 21.52 7.97
C ASN A 357 -2.35 21.21 7.13
N LEU A 358 -1.25 21.88 7.40
CA LEU A 358 -0.01 21.70 6.65
C LEU A 358 0.55 20.29 6.74
N GLY A 359 1.03 19.77 5.62
CA GLY A 359 1.77 18.53 5.53
C GLY A 359 3.23 18.66 6.01
N TYR A 360 3.93 17.52 6.03
CA TYR A 360 5.38 17.46 6.09
C TYR A 360 5.86 16.72 4.83
N PRO A 361 5.99 17.44 3.70
CA PRO A 361 6.31 16.81 2.44
C PRO A 361 7.74 16.30 2.39
N ILE A 362 7.89 15.05 1.99
CA ILE A 362 9.16 14.36 1.80
C ILE A 362 9.18 13.76 0.40
N ARG A 363 10.36 13.76 -0.24
CA ARG A 363 10.66 12.92 -1.41
C ARG A 363 11.94 12.15 -1.16
N ALA A 364 11.96 10.90 -1.55
CA ALA A 364 13.12 10.03 -1.35
C ALA A 364 13.41 9.16 -2.58
N ILE A 365 14.69 8.83 -2.76
CA ILE A 365 15.17 7.84 -3.72
C ILE A 365 15.95 6.76 -2.96
N HIS A 366 15.53 5.51 -3.18
CA HIS A 366 16.10 4.32 -2.57
C HIS A 366 16.90 3.57 -3.63
N THR A 367 18.17 3.31 -3.36
CA THR A 367 19.09 2.54 -4.22
C THR A 367 19.65 1.36 -3.43
N ALA A 368 20.46 0.52 -4.07
CA ALA A 368 21.07 -0.63 -3.39
C ALA A 368 21.86 -0.23 -2.14
N LYS A 369 22.65 0.83 -2.23
CA LYS A 369 23.53 1.25 -1.15
C LYS A 369 23.01 2.42 -0.32
N TYR A 370 22.33 3.37 -0.97
CA TYR A 370 21.98 4.63 -0.32
C TYR A 370 20.48 4.90 -0.33
N ASN A 371 20.02 5.45 0.78
CA ASN A 371 18.74 6.11 0.91
C ASN A 371 18.98 7.63 1.01
N TYR A 372 18.51 8.40 0.00
CA TYR A 372 18.55 9.85 0.00
C TYR A 372 17.15 10.41 0.19
N ILE A 373 16.99 11.32 1.15
CA ILE A 373 15.73 11.93 1.54
C ILE A 373 15.85 13.45 1.44
N ARG A 374 14.85 14.09 0.84
CA ARG A 374 14.68 15.54 0.81
C ARG A 374 13.44 15.94 1.61
N ASN A 375 13.63 16.67 2.70
CA ASN A 375 12.57 17.26 3.51
C ASN A 375 12.26 18.65 2.94
N LEU A 376 11.13 18.81 2.26
CA LEU A 376 10.84 20.02 1.49
C LEU A 376 10.46 21.23 2.38
N HIS A 377 10.10 20.99 3.64
CA HIS A 377 9.78 21.99 4.65
C HIS A 377 10.46 21.66 5.98
N PRO A 378 11.80 21.76 6.06
CA PRO A 378 12.56 21.38 7.27
C PRO A 378 12.28 22.26 8.49
N GLU A 379 11.67 23.44 8.28
CA GLU A 379 11.22 24.34 9.34
C GLU A 379 9.99 23.81 10.09
N ARG A 380 9.28 22.83 9.55
CA ARG A 380 8.11 22.19 10.19
C ARG A 380 8.55 21.02 11.07
N LEU A 381 7.79 20.73 12.13
CA LEU A 381 8.01 19.53 12.93
C LEU A 381 7.58 18.28 12.15
N PRO A 382 8.45 17.27 11.98
CA PRO A 382 8.17 16.08 11.16
C PRO A 382 7.01 15.24 11.71
N THR A 383 6.82 15.22 13.02
CA THR A 383 5.75 14.47 13.72
C THR A 383 4.57 15.37 14.13
N GLY A 384 4.67 16.68 13.88
CA GLY A 384 3.67 17.66 14.28
C GLY A 384 3.63 17.96 15.77
N ILE A 385 2.68 18.81 16.17
CA ILE A 385 2.51 19.13 17.59
C ILE A 385 2.02 17.90 18.36
N GLU A 386 2.42 17.80 19.61
CA GLU A 386 2.08 16.67 20.47
C GLU A 386 2.36 15.31 19.79
N TYR A 387 3.27 15.31 18.80
CA TYR A 387 3.70 14.13 18.04
C TYR A 387 2.57 13.34 17.37
N LYS A 388 1.51 14.03 16.94
CA LYS A 388 0.26 13.44 16.43
C LYS A 388 0.39 12.63 15.14
N ASP A 389 1.51 12.73 14.42
CA ASP A 389 1.79 11.85 13.27
C ASP A 389 2.33 10.47 13.69
N VAL A 390 2.56 10.23 14.99
CA VAL A 390 3.00 8.94 15.53
C VAL A 390 1.84 8.25 16.25
N ASP A 391 1.68 6.95 16.02
CA ASP A 391 0.66 6.17 16.68
C ASP A 391 1.01 5.96 18.18
N GLY A 392 0.00 6.10 19.05
CA GLY A 392 0.16 5.86 20.48
C GLY A 392 0.55 4.41 20.76
N SER A 393 1.58 4.20 21.59
CA SER A 393 2.08 2.87 21.93
C SER A 393 2.92 2.91 23.22
N PRO A 394 3.17 1.75 23.85
CA PRO A 394 4.13 1.65 24.95
C PRO A 394 5.51 2.19 24.57
N SER A 395 6.05 1.79 23.41
CA SER A 395 7.35 2.28 22.89
C SER A 395 7.35 3.78 22.65
N HIS A 396 6.25 4.35 22.10
CA HIS A 396 6.11 5.79 21.91
C HIS A 396 6.15 6.54 23.25
N SER A 397 5.37 6.08 24.25
CA SER A 397 5.31 6.68 25.58
C SER A 397 6.65 6.62 26.30
N LEU A 398 7.38 5.49 26.18
CA LEU A 398 8.72 5.34 26.72
C LEU A 398 9.70 6.38 26.12
N MET A 399 9.69 6.55 24.78
CA MET A 399 10.56 7.52 24.12
C MET A 399 10.20 8.97 24.48
N LEU A 400 8.92 9.29 24.70
CA LEU A 400 8.52 10.62 25.17
C LEU A 400 8.97 10.92 26.61
N SER A 401 9.16 9.90 27.44
CA SER A 401 9.65 10.10 28.81
C SER A 401 11.13 10.50 28.89
N ASP A 402 11.90 10.32 27.80
CA ASP A 402 13.31 10.74 27.68
C ASP A 402 13.54 11.39 26.30
N MET A 403 13.07 12.63 26.17
CA MET A 403 13.20 13.42 24.94
C MET A 403 14.63 13.84 24.63
N ASP A 404 15.54 13.83 25.61
CA ASP A 404 16.95 14.17 25.43
C ASP A 404 17.76 12.99 24.87
N SER A 405 17.22 11.78 24.89
CA SER A 405 17.89 10.62 24.31
C SER A 405 18.10 10.78 22.80
N ARG A 406 19.20 10.23 22.30
CA ARG A 406 19.49 10.24 20.85
C ARG A 406 18.36 9.64 20.03
N LEU A 407 17.74 8.55 20.49
CA LEU A 407 16.68 7.86 19.74
C LEU A 407 15.42 8.72 19.66
N SER A 408 15.04 9.39 20.75
CA SER A 408 13.91 10.33 20.75
C SER A 408 14.18 11.54 19.85
N GLN A 409 15.38 12.08 19.87
CA GLN A 409 15.77 13.15 18.95
C GLN A 409 15.72 12.71 17.48
N LEU A 410 16.15 11.49 17.16
CA LEU A 410 16.03 10.92 15.80
C LEU A 410 14.58 10.71 15.37
N ALA A 411 13.68 10.38 16.29
CA ALA A 411 12.26 10.13 15.98
C ALA A 411 11.44 11.42 15.87
N TYR A 412 11.66 12.35 16.79
CA TYR A 412 10.78 13.52 16.99
C TYR A 412 11.43 14.87 16.69
N GLY A 413 12.77 14.93 16.68
CA GLY A 413 13.52 16.15 16.46
C GLY A 413 13.34 16.71 15.06
N GLN A 414 13.70 17.99 14.92
CA GLN A 414 13.71 18.70 13.64
C GLN A 414 14.70 18.04 12.68
N ARG A 415 14.39 18.01 11.39
CA ARG A 415 15.21 17.36 10.36
C ARG A 415 15.86 18.39 9.44
N PRO A 416 17.06 18.09 8.92
CA PRO A 416 17.68 18.93 7.89
C PRO A 416 16.93 18.81 6.56
N LEU A 417 17.24 19.72 5.62
CA LEU A 417 16.72 19.68 4.25
C LEU A 417 17.04 18.35 3.54
N GLU A 418 18.25 17.83 3.76
CA GLU A 418 18.73 16.62 3.09
C GLU A 418 19.25 15.61 4.10
N GLU A 419 18.93 14.34 3.84
CA GLU A 419 19.43 13.21 4.61
C GLU A 419 20.00 12.17 3.64
N LEU A 420 21.11 11.54 4.01
CA LEU A 420 21.75 10.47 3.26
C LEU A 420 22.17 9.35 4.21
N TYR A 421 21.76 8.12 3.93
CA TYR A 421 22.08 6.94 4.74
C TYR A 421 22.74 5.86 3.89
N ASP A 422 23.79 5.23 4.42
CA ASP A 422 24.44 4.04 3.82
C ASP A 422 23.76 2.79 4.38
N LYS A 423 22.86 2.18 3.61
CA LYS A 423 22.03 1.05 4.07
C LYS A 423 22.82 -0.23 4.35
N GLU A 424 24.00 -0.39 3.75
CA GLU A 424 24.88 -1.54 4.01
C GLU A 424 25.51 -1.47 5.39
N ASN A 425 25.91 -0.27 5.84
CA ASN A 425 26.57 -0.03 7.12
C ASN A 425 25.64 0.51 8.21
N ASP A 426 24.48 1.04 7.81
CA ASP A 426 23.46 1.64 8.70
C ASP A 426 22.05 1.31 8.22
N PRO A 427 21.63 0.02 8.29
CA PRO A 427 20.33 -0.43 7.79
C PRO A 427 19.14 0.17 8.54
N HIS A 428 19.36 0.77 9.70
CA HIS A 428 18.35 1.44 10.50
C HIS A 428 18.29 2.96 10.30
N CYS A 429 19.13 3.52 9.39
CA CYS A 429 19.18 4.95 9.08
C CYS A 429 19.38 5.85 10.31
N LEU A 430 20.39 5.55 11.15
CA LEU A 430 20.68 6.27 12.39
C LEU A 430 21.70 7.40 12.20
N ASN A 431 22.53 7.35 11.14
CA ASN A 431 23.65 8.25 10.95
C ASN A 431 23.51 8.99 9.62
N ASN A 432 23.03 10.24 9.66
CA ASN A 432 22.91 11.08 8.47
C ASN A 432 24.30 11.52 7.97
N LEU A 433 24.63 11.13 6.75
CA LEU A 433 25.91 11.41 6.08
C LEU A 433 25.88 12.69 5.23
N ALA A 434 24.74 13.38 5.12
CA ALA A 434 24.56 14.52 4.20
C ALA A 434 25.53 15.68 4.46
N THR A 435 25.97 15.88 5.71
CA THR A 435 26.92 16.96 6.08
C THR A 435 28.38 16.53 5.98
N ASN A 436 28.67 15.27 5.72
CA ASN A 436 30.04 14.77 5.61
C ASN A 436 30.60 15.03 4.19
N PRO A 437 31.68 15.84 4.05
CA PRO A 437 32.21 16.22 2.73
C PRO A 437 32.61 15.02 1.85
N LYS A 438 32.94 13.87 2.44
CA LYS A 438 33.29 12.64 1.69
C LYS A 438 32.11 12.15 0.82
N TYR A 439 30.88 12.37 1.26
CA TYR A 439 29.66 11.90 0.59
C TYR A 439 29.00 12.95 -0.30
N LYS A 440 29.55 14.17 -0.35
CA LYS A 440 29.00 15.28 -1.17
C LYS A 440 28.72 14.89 -2.63
N PRO A 441 29.64 14.21 -3.37
CA PRO A 441 29.37 13.81 -4.75
C PRO A 441 28.18 12.84 -4.88
N ILE A 442 27.98 11.97 -3.89
CA ILE A 442 26.85 11.02 -3.86
C ILE A 442 25.56 11.76 -3.57
N LEU A 443 25.58 12.66 -2.61
CA LEU A 443 24.44 13.52 -2.25
C LEU A 443 23.95 14.29 -3.47
N GLU A 444 24.84 15.00 -4.16
CA GLU A 444 24.54 15.80 -5.35
C GLU A 444 23.99 14.93 -6.49
N LYS A 445 24.61 13.76 -6.75
CA LYS A 445 24.15 12.83 -7.78
C LYS A 445 22.75 12.28 -7.51
N LEU A 446 22.45 11.87 -6.27
CA LEU A 446 21.13 11.33 -5.91
C LEU A 446 20.08 12.43 -5.86
N GLY A 447 20.43 13.61 -5.36
CA GLY A 447 19.56 14.77 -5.35
C GLY A 447 19.14 15.21 -6.77
N ALA A 448 20.10 15.29 -7.70
CA ALA A 448 19.83 15.61 -9.10
C ALA A 448 18.97 14.53 -9.78
N ARG A 449 19.24 13.26 -9.50
CA ARG A 449 18.43 12.14 -10.03
C ARG A 449 17.00 12.21 -9.50
N LEU A 450 16.82 12.35 -8.19
CA LEU A 450 15.49 12.47 -7.57
C LEU A 450 14.71 13.62 -8.22
N GLU A 451 15.29 14.80 -8.33
CA GLU A 451 14.64 15.96 -8.94
C GLU A 451 14.26 15.71 -10.40
N SER A 452 15.14 15.09 -11.18
CA SER A 452 14.86 14.74 -12.58
C SER A 452 13.67 13.78 -12.71
N GLU A 453 13.62 12.74 -11.90
CA GLU A 453 12.51 11.78 -11.95
C GLU A 453 11.18 12.39 -11.48
N LEU A 454 11.21 13.22 -10.43
CA LEU A 454 10.02 13.92 -9.95
C LEU A 454 9.48 14.95 -10.97
N ARG A 455 10.37 15.66 -11.70
CA ARG A 455 9.96 16.55 -12.80
C ARG A 455 9.29 15.78 -13.93
N LYS A 456 9.83 14.62 -14.31
CA LYS A 456 9.21 13.74 -15.32
C LYS A 456 7.83 13.24 -14.88
N GLY A 457 7.67 12.90 -13.59
CA GLY A 457 6.41 12.48 -12.99
C GLY A 457 5.45 13.62 -12.63
N GLY A 458 5.76 14.87 -13.01
CA GLY A 458 4.86 16.00 -12.82
C GLY A 458 4.63 16.39 -11.35
N ASP A 459 5.59 16.15 -10.45
CA ASP A 459 5.42 16.43 -9.03
C ASP A 459 5.16 17.93 -8.75
N PRO A 460 3.97 18.31 -8.23
CA PRO A 460 3.61 19.69 -7.94
C PRO A 460 4.61 20.42 -7.04
N ARG A 461 5.23 19.73 -6.06
CA ARG A 461 6.23 20.33 -5.17
C ARG A 461 7.48 20.79 -5.94
N ILE A 462 7.91 19.99 -6.90
CA ILE A 462 9.12 20.29 -7.70
C ILE A 462 8.81 21.25 -8.85
N LEU A 463 7.58 21.25 -9.35
CA LEU A 463 7.14 22.15 -10.41
C LEU A 463 6.76 23.56 -9.90
N GLY A 464 6.60 23.74 -8.58
CA GLY A 464 6.43 25.06 -7.96
C GLY A 464 5.01 25.42 -7.55
N TYR A 465 4.04 24.49 -7.64
CA TYR A 465 2.66 24.69 -7.17
C TYR A 465 2.24 23.68 -6.09
N GLY A 466 3.19 23.26 -5.27
CA GLY A 466 2.99 22.22 -4.26
C GLY A 466 1.99 22.55 -3.15
N GLU A 467 1.58 23.80 -3.01
CA GLU A 467 0.52 24.23 -2.08
C GLU A 467 -0.82 23.54 -2.35
N VAL A 468 -1.01 23.00 -3.55
CA VAL A 468 -2.19 22.21 -3.88
C VAL A 468 -2.40 21.06 -2.87
N PHE A 469 -1.34 20.41 -2.39
CA PHE A 469 -1.44 19.37 -1.36
C PHE A 469 -1.88 19.90 0.01
N ASP A 470 -1.50 21.12 0.34
CA ASP A 470 -1.90 21.78 1.60
C ASP A 470 -3.36 22.28 1.54
N SER A 471 -3.93 22.42 0.32
CA SER A 471 -5.33 22.80 0.10
C SER A 471 -6.33 21.66 0.31
N TYR A 472 -5.92 20.41 0.12
CA TYR A 472 -6.81 19.24 0.10
C TYR A 472 -7.49 18.98 1.45
N PRO A 473 -8.74 18.48 1.47
CA PRO A 473 -9.46 18.18 2.70
C PRO A 473 -8.87 16.96 3.42
N ARG A 474 -9.12 16.88 4.73
CA ARG A 474 -8.92 15.67 5.52
C ARG A 474 -10.18 15.37 6.31
N TYR A 475 -10.69 14.16 6.18
CA TYR A 475 -12.00 13.77 6.75
C TYR A 475 -11.92 13.10 8.11
N SER A 476 -10.73 12.77 8.61
CA SER A 476 -10.58 12.22 9.96
C SER A 476 -10.84 13.29 11.02
N THR A 477 -11.55 12.90 12.07
CA THR A 477 -11.83 13.76 13.24
C THR A 477 -10.78 13.62 14.33
N THR A 478 -9.89 12.64 14.23
CA THR A 478 -8.83 12.37 15.21
C THR A 478 -7.57 13.19 14.93
N ARG A 479 -6.73 13.38 15.96
CA ARG A 479 -5.40 13.99 15.86
C ARG A 479 -5.41 15.39 15.22
N LYS A 480 -6.34 16.24 15.66
CA LYS A 480 -6.48 17.61 15.14
C LYS A 480 -5.55 18.59 15.83
N TYR A 481 -5.06 19.56 15.07
CA TYR A 481 -4.45 20.76 15.62
C TYR A 481 -5.48 21.55 16.44
N PRO A 482 -5.14 22.08 17.63
CA PRO A 482 -6.06 22.88 18.43
C PRO A 482 -6.63 24.09 17.63
N GLY A 483 -7.95 24.27 17.69
CA GLY A 483 -8.62 25.37 16.97
C GLY A 483 -8.79 25.18 15.46
N PHE A 484 -8.34 24.05 14.87
CA PHE A 484 -8.50 23.77 13.45
C PHE A 484 -9.92 23.30 13.10
N ASN A 485 -10.65 24.10 12.33
CA ASN A 485 -12.10 23.89 12.05
C ASN A 485 -12.41 23.51 10.58
N THR A 486 -11.39 23.35 9.72
CA THR A 486 -11.58 23.06 8.28
C THR A 486 -11.58 21.59 7.93
N SER A 487 -11.75 20.69 8.91
CA SER A 487 -11.82 19.24 8.66
C SER A 487 -12.90 18.92 7.61
N GLY A 488 -12.51 18.21 6.55
CA GLY A 488 -13.38 17.86 5.44
C GLY A 488 -13.65 18.99 4.44
N LYS A 489 -12.94 20.12 4.54
CA LYS A 489 -13.05 21.25 3.59
C LYS A 489 -11.70 21.56 2.97
N TYR A 490 -11.73 22.06 1.73
CA TYR A 490 -10.56 22.64 1.11
C TYR A 490 -10.12 23.91 1.89
N ASN A 491 -8.80 24.08 2.04
CA ASN A 491 -8.26 25.27 2.68
C ASN A 491 -8.21 26.43 1.66
N PRO A 492 -9.04 27.49 1.80
CA PRO A 492 -9.17 28.53 0.78
C PRO A 492 -7.87 29.28 0.52
N GLU A 493 -7.05 29.52 1.54
CA GLU A 493 -5.77 30.21 1.41
C GLU A 493 -4.83 29.48 0.43
N PHE A 494 -4.72 28.16 0.56
CA PHE A 494 -3.87 27.36 -0.31
C PHE A 494 -4.52 27.04 -1.66
N VAL A 495 -5.86 27.03 -1.76
CA VAL A 495 -6.57 26.93 -3.05
C VAL A 495 -6.21 28.12 -3.94
N GLU A 496 -6.34 29.34 -3.43
CA GLU A 496 -6.04 30.55 -4.21
C GLU A 496 -4.58 30.56 -4.68
N SER A 497 -3.63 30.31 -3.76
CA SER A 497 -2.20 30.24 -4.10
C SER A 497 -1.88 29.15 -5.13
N ALA A 498 -2.51 27.96 -5.01
CA ALA A 498 -2.29 26.86 -5.96
C ALA A 498 -2.81 27.22 -7.36
N LEU A 499 -4.01 27.79 -7.46
CA LEU A 499 -4.61 28.20 -8.74
C LEU A 499 -3.80 29.31 -9.43
N GLU A 500 -3.34 30.31 -8.69
CA GLU A 500 -2.48 31.37 -9.24
C GLU A 500 -1.18 30.80 -9.83
N LYS A 501 -0.53 29.89 -9.12
CA LYS A 501 0.72 29.25 -9.56
C LYS A 501 0.50 28.32 -10.74
N MET A 502 -0.57 27.50 -10.72
CA MET A 502 -0.96 26.65 -11.86
C MET A 502 -1.17 27.50 -13.11
N LYS A 503 -1.93 28.59 -13.00
CA LYS A 503 -2.18 29.54 -14.10
C LYS A 503 -0.88 30.16 -14.63
N ALA A 504 0.01 30.58 -13.73
CA ALA A 504 1.31 31.13 -14.12
C ALA A 504 2.20 30.14 -14.87
N LEU A 505 2.04 28.84 -14.61
CA LEU A 505 2.75 27.74 -15.25
C LEU A 505 2.01 27.18 -16.50
N GLY A 506 0.84 27.74 -16.85
CA GLY A 506 0.01 27.23 -17.95
C GLY A 506 -0.60 25.85 -17.68
N ILE A 507 -0.80 25.49 -16.42
CA ILE A 507 -1.40 24.22 -15.99
C ILE A 507 -2.89 24.43 -15.79
N GLU A 508 -3.71 23.75 -16.61
CA GLU A 508 -5.16 23.71 -16.45
C GLU A 508 -5.55 22.44 -15.67
N ASN A 509 -6.33 22.57 -14.61
CA ASN A 509 -6.87 21.46 -13.82
C ASN A 509 -8.33 21.68 -13.47
N GLN A 510 -9.20 21.54 -14.47
CA GLN A 510 -10.64 21.75 -14.32
C GLN A 510 -11.22 20.82 -13.25
N ALA A 511 -10.73 19.58 -13.15
CA ALA A 511 -11.22 18.62 -12.15
C ALA A 511 -10.93 19.09 -10.71
N TYR A 512 -9.81 19.78 -10.48
CA TYR A 512 -9.50 20.36 -9.18
C TYR A 512 -10.43 21.56 -8.88
N GLU A 513 -10.65 22.44 -9.86
CA GLU A 513 -11.55 23.58 -9.72
C GLU A 513 -12.99 23.13 -9.43
N ASP A 514 -13.51 22.17 -10.18
CA ASP A 514 -14.85 21.63 -10.00
C ASP A 514 -15.04 21.03 -8.60
N ARG A 515 -14.04 20.29 -8.08
CA ARG A 515 -14.10 19.71 -6.73
C ARG A 515 -14.04 20.78 -5.63
N VAL A 516 -13.22 21.80 -5.81
CA VAL A 516 -13.16 22.94 -4.88
C VAL A 516 -14.52 23.64 -4.81
N ASP A 517 -15.15 23.91 -5.94
CA ASP A 517 -16.46 24.57 -6.02
C ASP A 517 -17.59 23.69 -5.46
N TYR A 518 -17.59 22.40 -5.77
CA TYR A 518 -18.51 21.44 -5.17
C TYR A 518 -18.40 21.44 -3.63
N ASN A 519 -17.17 21.43 -3.10
CA ASN A 519 -16.94 21.40 -1.65
C ASN A 519 -17.37 22.72 -0.98
N LYS A 520 -17.24 23.87 -1.64
CA LYS A 520 -17.74 25.17 -1.18
C LYS A 520 -19.28 25.19 -1.11
N SER A 521 -19.95 24.53 -2.03
CA SER A 521 -21.43 24.50 -2.12
C SER A 521 -22.10 23.60 -1.07
N GLN A 522 -21.34 22.69 -0.42
CA GLN A 522 -21.91 21.78 0.59
C GLN A 522 -21.99 22.47 1.96
N PRO A 523 -23.19 22.63 2.54
CA PRO A 523 -23.32 23.10 3.92
C PRO A 523 -22.63 22.10 4.84
N GLY A 524 -21.86 22.59 5.80
CA GLY A 524 -21.01 21.78 6.67
C GLY A 524 -21.73 20.57 7.27
N ARG A 525 -21.57 19.39 6.68
CA ARG A 525 -22.03 18.14 7.27
C ARG A 525 -21.18 17.86 8.50
N VAL A 526 -21.78 17.96 9.66
CA VAL A 526 -21.26 17.36 10.89
C VAL A 526 -21.10 15.86 10.61
N PRO A 527 -19.92 15.24 10.82
CA PRO A 527 -19.78 13.81 10.63
C PRO A 527 -20.77 13.08 11.53
N SER A 528 -21.58 12.19 10.96
CA SER A 528 -22.35 11.23 11.75
C SER A 528 -21.37 10.44 12.60
N LYS A 529 -21.62 10.38 13.90
CA LYS A 529 -20.99 9.42 14.81
C LYS A 529 -21.40 8.02 14.35
N ASN A 530 -20.46 7.28 13.79
CA ASN A 530 -20.47 5.83 13.76
C ASN A 530 -19.04 5.36 13.95
#